data_206f94d4c1d2ce25a2def47c2a51f250
#
_entry.id   206f94d4c1d2ce25a2def47c2a51f250
#
_cell.length_a   1.000
_cell.length_b   1.000
_cell.length_c   1.000
_cell.angle_alpha   90.00
_cell.angle_beta   90.00
_cell.angle_gamma   90.00
#
_symmetry.space_group_name_H-M   'P 1'
#
loop_
_entity.id
_entity.type
_entity.pdbx_description
1 polymer ?
#
loop_
_entity_poly.entity_id
_entity_poly.type
_entity_poly.pdbx_seq_one_letter_code
_entity_poly.pdbx_strand_id
1 'polypeptide(L)'
;MKFTLSWLKQHLDTTASVDEITYALTDLGLEVEGVEDRGAKLADFTIGKVVRAEKHPDADRLRVCQVDTDEGMKQIICGAPNAREGITVVVAKPGVYVPGIDTTIGVGKIRGIESFGMMASEREMELSDEHDGIIELPSGNVGERFVDWLAEHDPAKVDPVIEIAITPNRPDALGVRGIARDLAASGLGTL
;
A
#
# COMPACT_ATOMS: atom_id res chain seq x y z
N MET A 1 -4.66 14.83 -17.41
CA MET A 1 -5.42 15.19 -16.20
C MET A 1 -5.38 14.03 -15.21
N LYS A 2 -5.18 14.33 -13.91
CA LYS A 2 -5.17 13.29 -12.86
C LYS A 2 -6.37 13.45 -11.94
N PHE A 3 -6.97 12.32 -11.56
CA PHE A 3 -8.05 12.28 -10.58
C PHE A 3 -8.02 10.93 -9.85
N THR A 4 -8.55 10.90 -8.62
CA THR A 4 -8.64 9.67 -7.85
C THR A 4 -9.96 8.94 -8.11
N LEU A 5 -9.97 7.63 -7.88
CA LEU A 5 -11.19 6.83 -8.01
C LEU A 5 -12.28 7.32 -7.05
N SER A 6 -11.92 7.64 -5.81
CA SER A 6 -12.87 8.15 -4.83
C SER A 6 -13.48 9.48 -5.24
N TRP A 7 -12.69 10.37 -5.85
CA TRP A 7 -13.21 11.65 -6.36
C TRP A 7 -14.17 11.43 -7.53
N LEU A 8 -13.86 10.53 -8.46
CA LEU A 8 -14.78 10.15 -9.51
C LEU A 8 -16.11 9.63 -8.94
N LYS A 9 -16.05 8.76 -7.92
CA LYS A 9 -17.23 8.17 -7.27
C LYS A 9 -18.08 9.16 -6.48
N GLN A 10 -17.61 10.38 -6.22
CA GLN A 10 -18.45 11.46 -5.69
C GLN A 10 -19.44 12.01 -6.75
N HIS A 11 -19.19 11.74 -8.02
CA HIS A 11 -19.98 12.23 -9.15
C HIS A 11 -20.57 11.11 -10.01
N LEU A 12 -20.19 9.86 -9.77
CA LEU A 12 -20.64 8.69 -10.52
C LEU A 12 -20.92 7.55 -9.54
N ASP A 13 -22.19 7.20 -9.39
CA ASP A 13 -22.55 5.98 -8.67
C ASP A 13 -22.27 4.78 -9.54
N THR A 14 -21.21 4.03 -9.21
CA THR A 14 -20.74 2.88 -9.97
C THR A 14 -20.07 1.86 -9.09
N THR A 15 -20.25 0.59 -9.43
CA THR A 15 -19.55 -0.56 -8.86
C THR A 15 -18.39 -1.04 -9.74
N ALA A 16 -18.15 -0.35 -10.87
CA ALA A 16 -17.11 -0.72 -11.80
C ALA A 16 -15.71 -0.70 -11.16
N SER A 17 -14.90 -1.66 -11.54
CA SER A 17 -13.49 -1.75 -11.19
C SER A 17 -12.66 -0.66 -11.89
N VAL A 18 -11.43 -0.45 -11.42
CA VAL A 18 -10.47 0.47 -12.08
C VAL A 18 -10.24 0.07 -13.54
N ASP A 19 -10.11 -1.22 -13.80
CA ASP A 19 -9.87 -1.75 -15.16
C ASP A 19 -11.07 -1.47 -16.10
N GLU A 20 -12.29 -1.66 -15.62
CA GLU A 20 -13.51 -1.36 -16.40
C GLU A 20 -13.63 0.14 -16.68
N ILE A 21 -13.32 0.99 -15.70
CA ILE A 21 -13.33 2.45 -15.85
C ILE A 21 -12.27 2.89 -16.87
N THR A 22 -11.05 2.41 -16.77
CA THR A 22 -9.95 2.79 -17.68
C THR A 22 -10.18 2.31 -19.10
N TYR A 23 -10.76 1.13 -19.25
CA TYR A 23 -11.20 0.62 -20.57
C TYR A 23 -12.28 1.54 -21.19
N ALA A 24 -13.31 1.89 -20.42
CA ALA A 24 -14.40 2.75 -20.89
C ALA A 24 -13.90 4.17 -21.22
N LEU A 25 -12.96 4.73 -20.44
CA LEU A 25 -12.35 6.02 -20.73
C LEU A 25 -11.64 6.00 -22.09
N THR A 26 -10.85 4.97 -22.36
CA THR A 26 -10.15 4.81 -23.64
C THR A 26 -11.14 4.66 -24.80
N ASP A 27 -12.19 3.87 -24.63
CA ASP A 27 -13.24 3.66 -25.64
C ASP A 27 -14.02 4.95 -25.96
N LEU A 28 -14.19 5.83 -24.97
CA LEU A 28 -14.78 7.17 -25.10
C LEU A 28 -13.82 8.22 -25.70
N GLY A 29 -12.57 7.84 -26.02
CA GLY A 29 -11.56 8.72 -26.57
C GLY A 29 -10.87 9.60 -25.52
N LEU A 30 -10.95 9.24 -24.27
CA LEU A 30 -10.18 9.81 -23.15
C LEU A 30 -9.00 8.87 -22.86
N GLU A 31 -7.89 9.08 -23.57
CA GLU A 31 -6.73 8.19 -23.51
C GLU A 31 -6.16 8.10 -22.10
N VAL A 32 -6.09 6.88 -21.55
CA VAL A 32 -5.48 6.64 -20.25
C VAL A 32 -3.97 6.57 -20.41
N GLU A 33 -3.26 7.52 -19.79
CA GLU A 33 -1.80 7.61 -19.79
C GLU A 33 -1.16 6.75 -18.69
N GLY A 34 -1.88 6.54 -17.58
CA GLY A 34 -1.41 5.71 -16.48
C GLY A 34 -2.43 5.53 -15.36
N VAL A 35 -2.18 4.50 -14.56
CA VAL A 35 -2.88 4.23 -13.30
C VAL A 35 -1.84 3.99 -12.23
N GLU A 36 -1.90 4.75 -11.15
CA GLU A 36 -1.11 4.51 -9.95
C GLU A 36 -2.01 3.89 -8.89
N ASP A 37 -1.87 2.58 -8.67
CA ASP A 37 -2.57 1.84 -7.62
C ASP A 37 -1.58 1.47 -6.51
N ARG A 38 -1.52 2.31 -5.47
CA ARG A 38 -0.68 2.06 -4.30
C ARG A 38 -1.17 0.87 -3.50
N GLY A 39 -2.47 0.65 -3.46
CA GLY A 39 -3.05 -0.49 -2.77
C GLY A 39 -2.58 -1.82 -3.35
N ALA A 40 -2.49 -1.93 -4.67
CA ALA A 40 -1.96 -3.13 -5.33
C ALA A 40 -0.49 -3.41 -4.96
N LYS A 41 0.34 -2.37 -4.84
CA LYS A 41 1.75 -2.50 -4.41
C LYS A 41 1.89 -3.01 -2.97
N LEU A 42 0.90 -2.79 -2.13
CA LEU A 42 0.90 -3.15 -0.71
C LEU A 42 0.14 -4.44 -0.40
N ALA A 43 -0.35 -5.14 -1.42
CA ALA A 43 -1.24 -6.30 -1.26
C ALA A 43 -0.64 -7.45 -0.44
N ASP A 44 0.68 -7.62 -0.48
CA ASP A 44 1.38 -8.76 0.15
C ASP A 44 1.89 -8.47 1.57
N PHE A 45 1.73 -7.22 2.04
CA PHE A 45 2.10 -6.86 3.41
C PHE A 45 1.00 -7.27 4.40
N THR A 46 1.41 -7.80 5.55
CA THR A 46 0.50 -8.24 6.59
C THR A 46 0.80 -7.58 7.92
N ILE A 47 -0.18 -7.56 8.81
CA ILE A 47 -0.02 -7.07 10.17
C ILE A 47 0.56 -8.18 11.04
N GLY A 48 1.56 -7.84 11.85
CA GLY A 48 2.15 -8.71 12.85
C GLY A 48 2.23 -8.03 14.21
N LYS A 49 2.53 -8.83 15.24
CA LYS A 49 2.73 -8.33 16.60
C LYS A 49 4.08 -8.75 17.15
N VAL A 50 4.84 -7.79 17.63
CA VAL A 50 6.12 -8.08 18.31
C VAL A 50 5.83 -8.63 19.69
N VAL A 51 6.07 -9.92 19.87
CA VAL A 51 5.83 -10.63 21.14
C VAL A 51 7.03 -10.48 22.07
N ARG A 52 8.24 -10.43 21.51
CA ARG A 52 9.51 -10.28 22.25
C ARG A 52 10.51 -9.52 21.41
N ALA A 53 11.30 -8.65 22.05
CA ALA A 53 12.37 -7.91 21.41
C ALA A 53 13.60 -7.83 22.33
N GLU A 54 14.69 -8.48 21.93
CA GLU A 54 15.93 -8.54 22.68
C GLU A 54 17.07 -7.86 21.93
N LYS A 55 18.10 -7.39 22.64
CA LYS A 55 19.31 -6.89 22.01
C LYS A 55 20.00 -7.99 21.21
N HIS A 56 20.49 -7.64 20.03
CA HIS A 56 21.33 -8.53 19.26
C HIS A 56 22.69 -8.71 19.98
N PRO A 57 23.21 -9.94 20.13
CA PRO A 57 24.42 -10.19 20.90
C PRO A 57 25.67 -9.49 20.31
N ASP A 58 25.74 -9.35 18.99
CA ASP A 58 26.90 -8.82 18.27
C ASP A 58 26.66 -7.46 17.60
N ALA A 59 25.55 -6.76 17.94
CA ALA A 59 25.23 -5.47 17.32
C ALA A 59 24.32 -4.61 18.21
N ASP A 60 24.87 -3.56 18.81
CA ASP A 60 24.17 -2.69 19.76
C ASP A 60 22.92 -1.99 19.23
N ARG A 61 22.86 -1.75 17.91
CA ARG A 61 21.73 -1.08 17.24
C ARG A 61 20.67 -2.03 16.71
N LEU A 62 20.90 -3.34 16.76
CA LEU A 62 19.96 -4.35 16.27
C LEU A 62 19.19 -5.00 17.41
N ARG A 63 17.98 -5.39 17.11
CA ARG A 63 17.14 -6.22 17.98
C ARG A 63 16.76 -7.51 17.28
N VAL A 64 16.73 -8.59 18.04
CA VAL A 64 16.16 -9.88 17.64
C VAL A 64 14.72 -9.88 18.12
N CYS A 65 13.79 -9.80 17.18
CA CYS A 65 12.36 -9.74 17.46
C CYS A 65 11.69 -11.09 17.15
N GLN A 66 10.84 -11.54 18.06
CA GLN A 66 9.89 -12.62 17.79
C GLN A 66 8.55 -11.98 17.44
N VAL A 67 8.13 -12.16 16.21
CA VAL A 67 6.94 -11.51 15.65
C VAL A 67 5.91 -12.58 15.33
N ASP A 68 4.72 -12.42 15.89
CA ASP A 68 3.56 -13.24 15.55
C ASP A 68 3.00 -12.77 14.20
N THR A 69 2.88 -13.68 13.24
CA THR A 69 2.45 -13.44 11.87
C THR A 69 1.36 -14.43 11.46
N ASP A 70 0.76 -14.25 10.29
CA ASP A 70 -0.20 -15.20 9.69
C ASP A 70 0.39 -16.63 9.48
N GLU A 71 1.72 -16.73 9.44
CA GLU A 71 2.45 -18.02 9.35
C GLU A 71 3.03 -18.49 10.68
N GLY A 72 2.54 -17.94 11.80
CA GLY A 72 3.05 -18.19 13.14
C GLY A 72 4.24 -17.31 13.51
N MET A 73 4.94 -17.72 14.57
CA MET A 73 6.06 -16.95 15.13
C MET A 73 7.25 -16.94 14.19
N LYS A 74 7.73 -15.75 13.84
CA LYS A 74 8.92 -15.54 13.01
C LYS A 74 9.96 -14.71 13.75
N GLN A 75 11.22 -15.07 13.57
CA GLN A 75 12.35 -14.27 14.05
C GLN A 75 12.69 -13.22 12.98
N ILE A 76 12.69 -11.94 13.37
CA ILE A 76 13.02 -10.82 12.49
C ILE A 76 14.05 -9.95 13.19
N ILE A 77 15.15 -9.65 12.49
CA ILE A 77 16.17 -8.71 12.97
C ILE A 77 15.79 -7.31 12.53
N CYS A 78 15.74 -6.38 13.47
CA CYS A 78 15.33 -5.01 13.23
C CYS A 78 16.32 -4.00 13.79
N GLY A 79 16.67 -2.99 12.98
CA GLY A 79 17.53 -1.88 13.38
C GLY A 79 16.78 -0.60 13.76
N ALA A 80 15.45 -0.61 13.69
CA ALA A 80 14.63 0.55 14.00
C ALA A 80 14.66 0.88 15.50
N PRO A 81 14.78 2.16 15.87
CA PRO A 81 14.89 2.57 17.27
C PRO A 81 13.61 2.30 18.08
N ASN A 82 12.46 2.23 17.41
CA ASN A 82 11.18 1.97 18.04
C ASN A 82 10.81 0.48 18.13
N ALA A 83 11.63 -0.42 17.62
CA ALA A 83 11.40 -1.86 17.73
C ALA A 83 11.39 -2.30 19.20
N ARG A 84 10.24 -2.74 19.71
CA ARG A 84 10.04 -3.18 21.09
C ARG A 84 8.90 -4.19 21.21
N GLU A 85 8.84 -4.86 22.32
CA GLU A 85 7.78 -5.79 22.67
C GLU A 85 6.42 -5.07 22.76
N GLY A 86 5.36 -5.74 22.31
CA GLY A 86 3.96 -5.32 22.44
C GLY A 86 3.42 -4.45 21.32
N ILE A 87 4.26 -3.99 20.38
CA ILE A 87 3.80 -3.16 19.25
C ILE A 87 3.20 -3.99 18.12
N THR A 88 2.22 -3.40 17.45
CA THR A 88 1.63 -3.93 16.21
C THR A 88 2.34 -3.28 15.01
N VAL A 89 2.81 -4.09 14.09
CA VAL A 89 3.72 -3.68 13.01
C VAL A 89 3.27 -4.19 11.66
N VAL A 90 3.86 -3.65 10.59
CA VAL A 90 3.66 -4.14 9.23
C VAL A 90 4.84 -5.02 8.84
N VAL A 91 4.54 -6.21 8.35
CA VAL A 91 5.51 -7.26 8.04
C VAL A 91 5.55 -7.54 6.55
N ALA A 92 6.77 -7.52 5.99
CA ALA A 92 7.10 -8.10 4.70
C ALA A 92 7.70 -9.49 4.92
N LYS A 93 7.00 -10.53 4.51
CA LYS A 93 7.47 -11.91 4.57
C LYS A 93 8.50 -12.21 3.48
N PRO A 94 9.29 -13.30 3.59
CA PRO A 94 10.12 -13.76 2.48
C PRO A 94 9.28 -13.95 1.21
N GLY A 95 9.74 -13.38 0.10
CA GLY A 95 9.04 -13.35 -1.19
C GLY A 95 8.28 -12.05 -1.46
N VAL A 96 8.04 -11.20 -0.47
CA VAL A 96 7.37 -9.91 -0.65
C VAL A 96 8.34 -8.89 -1.24
N TYR A 97 7.89 -8.21 -2.28
CA TYR A 97 8.60 -7.08 -2.88
C TYR A 97 8.31 -5.79 -2.09
N VAL A 98 9.37 -5.06 -1.74
CA VAL A 98 9.31 -3.80 -0.98
C VAL A 98 9.65 -2.64 -1.92
N PRO A 99 8.66 -1.82 -2.31
CA PRO A 99 8.83 -0.84 -3.38
C PRO A 99 9.84 0.27 -3.06
N GLY A 100 9.86 0.79 -1.84
CA GLY A 100 10.72 1.91 -1.46
C GLY A 100 12.23 1.60 -1.41
N ILE A 101 12.60 0.31 -1.43
CA ILE A 101 14.00 -0.15 -1.50
C ILE A 101 14.27 -1.02 -2.72
N ASP A 102 13.29 -1.18 -3.62
CA ASP A 102 13.37 -1.98 -4.85
C ASP A 102 13.98 -3.37 -4.60
N THR A 103 13.46 -4.07 -3.60
CA THR A 103 14.04 -5.34 -3.16
C THR A 103 12.95 -6.34 -2.76
N THR A 104 13.12 -7.60 -3.16
CA THR A 104 12.30 -8.71 -2.66
C THR A 104 12.94 -9.26 -1.39
N ILE A 105 12.16 -9.35 -0.32
CA ILE A 105 12.64 -9.86 0.97
C ILE A 105 12.93 -11.34 0.88
N GLY A 106 14.11 -11.73 1.35
CA GLY A 106 14.52 -13.13 1.46
C GLY A 106 14.68 -13.55 2.92
N VAL A 107 14.96 -14.83 3.11
CA VAL A 107 15.51 -15.30 4.39
C VAL A 107 16.97 -14.87 4.42
N GLY A 108 17.30 -13.99 5.34
CA GLY A 108 18.66 -13.41 5.48
C GLY A 108 19.34 -13.83 6.76
N LYS A 109 20.68 -13.70 6.78
CA LYS A 109 21.48 -13.87 8.00
C LYS A 109 22.17 -12.56 8.32
N ILE A 110 21.76 -11.93 9.43
CA ILE A 110 22.28 -10.62 9.86
C ILE A 110 23.15 -10.83 11.10
N ARG A 111 24.44 -10.56 10.96
CA ARG A 111 25.42 -10.75 12.04
C ARG A 111 25.32 -12.15 12.70
N GLY A 112 25.16 -13.19 11.87
CA GLY A 112 25.11 -14.58 12.35
C GLY A 112 23.74 -15.10 12.78
N ILE A 113 22.71 -14.24 12.89
CA ILE A 113 21.34 -14.62 13.28
C ILE A 113 20.42 -14.56 12.06
N GLU A 114 19.59 -15.58 11.89
CA GLU A 114 18.63 -15.65 10.79
C GLU A 114 17.47 -14.70 10.98
N SER A 115 17.02 -14.05 9.89
CA SER A 115 15.86 -13.18 9.84
C SER A 115 14.90 -13.66 8.76
N PHE A 116 13.64 -13.88 9.13
CA PHE A 116 12.59 -14.44 8.28
C PHE A 116 11.57 -13.37 7.90
N GLY A 117 12.05 -12.24 7.38
CA GLY A 117 11.21 -11.13 6.96
C GLY A 117 11.77 -9.79 7.41
N MET A 118 10.94 -8.76 7.23
CA MET A 118 11.25 -7.39 7.59
C MET A 118 10.01 -6.72 8.20
N MET A 119 10.21 -5.88 9.20
CA MET A 119 9.20 -4.93 9.68
C MET A 119 9.43 -3.62 8.93
N ALA A 120 8.39 -3.11 8.25
CA ALA A 120 8.51 -2.02 7.29
C ALA A 120 8.31 -0.63 7.93
N SER A 121 9.01 0.37 7.39
CA SER A 121 8.76 1.80 7.59
C SER A 121 7.82 2.36 6.51
N GLU A 122 7.29 3.57 6.72
CA GLU A 122 6.45 4.24 5.72
C GLU A 122 7.20 4.50 4.41
N ARG A 123 8.49 4.86 4.48
CA ARG A 123 9.32 5.10 3.31
C ARG A 123 9.52 3.84 2.47
N GLU A 124 9.75 2.70 3.09
CA GLU A 124 9.93 1.42 2.41
C GLU A 124 8.66 0.99 1.65
N MET A 125 7.50 1.46 2.11
CA MET A 125 6.21 1.22 1.48
C MET A 125 5.75 2.34 0.54
N GLU A 126 6.59 3.36 0.29
CA GLU A 126 6.26 4.56 -0.50
C GLU A 126 5.01 5.34 0.02
N LEU A 127 4.72 5.25 1.32
CA LEU A 127 3.61 5.96 1.95
C LEU A 127 3.97 7.38 2.38
N SER A 128 5.21 7.60 2.77
CA SER A 128 5.79 8.92 3.10
C SER A 128 7.32 8.85 3.06
N ASP A 129 8.00 9.98 3.34
CA ASP A 129 9.46 10.04 3.49
C ASP A 129 9.94 9.63 4.89
N GLU A 130 9.04 9.28 5.80
CA GLU A 130 9.36 8.89 7.19
C GLU A 130 10.10 7.56 7.23
N HIS A 131 11.29 7.55 7.84
CA HIS A 131 12.18 6.39 7.90
C HIS A 131 12.87 6.21 9.26
N ASP A 132 12.58 7.04 10.25
CA ASP A 132 13.23 6.99 11.58
C ASP A 132 12.79 5.79 12.42
N GLY A 133 11.81 5.04 11.96
CA GLY A 133 11.33 3.83 12.61
C GLY A 133 10.45 2.97 11.70
N ILE A 134 10.06 1.82 12.23
CA ILE A 134 9.04 0.97 11.61
C ILE A 134 7.65 1.50 11.90
N ILE A 135 6.67 1.17 11.03
CA ILE A 135 5.26 1.51 11.22
C ILE A 135 4.76 0.84 12.51
N GLU A 136 4.18 1.64 13.38
CA GLU A 136 3.52 1.20 14.59
C GLU A 136 2.02 1.51 14.49
N LEU A 137 1.21 0.46 14.40
CA LEU A 137 -0.24 0.59 14.25
C LEU A 137 -0.93 0.66 15.62
N PRO A 138 -1.94 1.54 15.78
CA PRO A 138 -2.71 1.65 17.02
C PRO A 138 -3.63 0.44 17.25
N SER A 139 -3.95 -0.31 16.19
CA SER A 139 -4.81 -1.49 16.18
C SER A 139 -4.50 -2.37 14.99
N GLY A 140 -5.07 -3.55 14.92
CA GLY A 140 -4.96 -4.50 13.81
C GLY A 140 -4.84 -5.92 14.32
N ASN A 141 -5.27 -6.86 13.50
CA ASN A 141 -5.22 -8.28 13.82
C ASN A 141 -4.01 -8.92 13.14
N VAL A 142 -3.35 -9.84 13.84
CA VAL A 142 -2.25 -10.61 13.26
C VAL A 142 -2.73 -11.36 12.02
N GLY A 143 -2.01 -11.19 10.91
CA GLY A 143 -2.34 -11.80 9.63
C GLY A 143 -3.31 -11.00 8.76
N GLU A 144 -3.90 -9.93 9.25
CA GLU A 144 -4.70 -9.01 8.46
C GLU A 144 -3.83 -8.37 7.36
N ARG A 145 -4.39 -8.19 6.16
CA ARG A 145 -3.69 -7.50 5.08
C ARG A 145 -3.58 -6.02 5.42
N PHE A 146 -2.38 -5.48 5.34
CA PHE A 146 -2.15 -4.08 5.68
C PHE A 146 -2.91 -3.11 4.76
N VAL A 147 -3.08 -3.44 3.48
CA VAL A 147 -3.85 -2.64 2.54
C VAL A 147 -5.33 -2.52 2.93
N ASP A 148 -5.93 -3.57 3.50
CA ASP A 148 -7.32 -3.57 3.95
C ASP A 148 -7.46 -2.69 5.20
N TRP A 149 -6.51 -2.78 6.12
CA TRP A 149 -6.43 -1.89 7.28
C TRP A 149 -6.28 -0.41 6.88
N LEU A 150 -5.42 -0.10 5.89
CA LEU A 150 -5.26 1.25 5.35
C LEU A 150 -6.54 1.76 4.68
N ALA A 151 -7.22 0.93 3.90
CA ALA A 151 -8.47 1.30 3.25
C ALA A 151 -9.56 1.69 4.26
N GLU A 152 -9.52 1.11 5.47
CA GLU A 152 -10.46 1.43 6.55
C GLU A 152 -10.04 2.67 7.34
N HIS A 153 -8.73 2.86 7.60
CA HIS A 153 -8.22 3.88 8.54
C HIS A 153 -7.68 5.14 7.84
N ASP A 154 -7.13 5.00 6.63
CA ASP A 154 -6.61 6.11 5.81
C ASP A 154 -6.78 5.78 4.31
N PRO A 155 -8.03 5.78 3.81
CA PRO A 155 -8.34 5.37 2.44
C PRO A 155 -7.63 6.22 1.37
N ALA A 156 -7.24 7.45 1.69
CA ALA A 156 -6.52 8.31 0.75
C ALA A 156 -5.13 7.75 0.35
N LYS A 157 -4.52 6.94 1.20
CA LYS A 157 -3.20 6.33 0.94
C LYS A 157 -3.27 5.16 -0.06
N VAL A 158 -4.44 4.59 -0.28
CA VAL A 158 -4.67 3.45 -1.18
C VAL A 158 -5.62 3.75 -2.34
N ASP A 159 -6.06 5.01 -2.47
CA ASP A 159 -6.98 5.44 -3.53
C ASP A 159 -6.26 5.46 -4.88
N PRO A 160 -6.72 4.68 -5.89
CA PRO A 160 -6.11 4.67 -7.21
C PRO A 160 -6.18 6.05 -7.87
N VAL A 161 -5.09 6.47 -8.49
CA VAL A 161 -4.98 7.70 -9.28
C VAL A 161 -4.96 7.34 -10.76
N ILE A 162 -5.90 7.88 -11.52
CA ILE A 162 -6.02 7.68 -12.97
C ILE A 162 -5.53 8.95 -13.67
N GLU A 163 -4.63 8.79 -14.63
CA GLU A 163 -4.14 9.88 -15.48
C GLU A 163 -4.64 9.69 -16.90
N ILE A 164 -5.27 10.74 -17.44
CA ILE A 164 -5.78 10.75 -18.81
C ILE A 164 -5.27 11.97 -19.60
N ALA A 165 -5.05 11.77 -20.89
CA ALA A 165 -4.83 12.85 -21.85
C ALA A 165 -6.17 13.45 -22.27
N ILE A 166 -6.25 14.78 -22.27
CA ILE A 166 -7.42 15.52 -22.75
C ILE A 166 -7.04 16.29 -24.01
N THR A 167 -7.70 15.99 -25.11
CA THR A 167 -7.53 16.70 -26.37
C THR A 167 -8.17 18.09 -26.32
N PRO A 168 -7.67 19.08 -27.10
CA PRO A 168 -8.15 20.47 -27.03
C PRO A 168 -9.66 20.64 -27.40
N ASN A 169 -10.25 19.68 -28.10
CA ASN A 169 -11.66 19.69 -28.46
C ASN A 169 -12.59 19.11 -27.36
N ARG A 170 -12.02 18.67 -26.22
CA ARG A 170 -12.74 18.11 -25.09
C ARG A 170 -12.54 18.90 -23.79
N PRO A 171 -12.77 20.26 -23.81
CA PRO A 171 -12.61 21.05 -22.59
C PRO A 171 -13.61 20.67 -21.49
N ASP A 172 -14.72 20.04 -21.85
CA ASP A 172 -15.72 19.49 -20.93
C ASP A 172 -15.19 18.37 -20.03
N ALA A 173 -14.17 17.64 -20.49
CA ALA A 173 -13.52 16.56 -19.73
C ALA A 173 -12.32 17.04 -18.88
N LEU A 174 -12.03 18.35 -18.81
CA LEU A 174 -11.00 18.92 -17.93
C LEU A 174 -11.39 18.91 -16.45
N GLY A 175 -12.59 18.45 -16.10
CA GLY A 175 -13.06 18.27 -14.75
C GLY A 175 -13.68 16.89 -14.54
N VAL A 176 -13.53 16.34 -13.32
CA VAL A 176 -14.00 14.97 -12.98
C VAL A 176 -15.50 14.78 -13.24
N ARG A 177 -16.31 15.83 -13.12
CA ARG A 177 -17.74 15.78 -13.39
C ARG A 177 -18.05 15.54 -14.87
N GLY A 178 -17.27 16.11 -15.80
CA GLY A 178 -17.39 15.84 -17.21
C GLY A 178 -17.03 14.40 -17.58
N ILE A 179 -16.01 13.87 -16.92
CA ILE A 179 -15.60 12.47 -17.05
C ILE A 179 -16.71 11.54 -16.52
N ALA A 180 -17.26 11.83 -15.34
CA ALA A 180 -18.37 11.08 -14.75
C ALA A 180 -19.61 11.06 -15.67
N ARG A 181 -19.95 12.20 -16.28
CA ARG A 181 -21.04 12.31 -17.24
C ARG A 181 -20.84 11.38 -18.45
N ASP A 182 -19.65 11.34 -19.01
CA ASP A 182 -19.37 10.51 -20.19
C ASP A 182 -19.38 9.01 -19.82
N LEU A 183 -18.83 8.64 -18.68
CA LEU A 183 -18.92 7.27 -18.17
C LEU A 183 -20.37 6.86 -17.86
N ALA A 184 -21.19 7.74 -17.30
CA ALA A 184 -22.62 7.48 -17.11
C ALA A 184 -23.35 7.30 -18.45
N ALA A 185 -23.03 8.11 -19.45
CA ALA A 185 -23.60 8.01 -20.80
C ALA A 185 -23.21 6.71 -21.51
N SER A 186 -22.05 6.13 -21.19
CA SER A 186 -21.63 4.81 -21.68
C SER A 186 -22.26 3.64 -20.93
N GLY A 187 -23.04 3.90 -19.89
CA GLY A 187 -23.73 2.87 -19.11
C GLY A 187 -22.91 2.33 -17.92
N LEU A 188 -21.82 2.98 -17.56
CA LEU A 188 -20.92 2.48 -16.49
C LEU A 188 -21.34 2.94 -15.07
N GLY A 189 -22.47 3.64 -14.96
CA GLY A 189 -23.01 4.13 -13.70
C GLY A 189 -24.07 5.20 -13.91
N THR A 190 -24.47 5.87 -12.83
CA THR A 190 -25.42 6.98 -12.83
C THR A 190 -24.84 8.21 -12.12
N LEU A 191 -25.25 9.42 -12.55
CA LEU A 191 -24.85 10.70 -11.94
C LEU A 191 -25.63 10.99 -10.67
#